data_fac3f60f27475c89b2ff5c7e1478e72e
#
_entry.id   fac3f60f27475c89b2ff5c7e1478e72e
#
_cell.length_a   1.000
_cell.length_b   1.000
_cell.length_c   1.000
_cell.angle_alpha   90.00
_cell.angle_beta   90.00
_cell.angle_gamma   90.00
#
_symmetry.space_group_name_H-M   'P 1'
#
loop_
_entity.id
_entity.type
_entity.pdbx_description
1 polymer ?
#
loop_
_entity_poly.entity_id
_entity_poly.type
_entity_poly.pdbx_seq_one_letter_code
_entity_poly.pdbx_strand_id
1 'polypeptide(L)'
;CDIGGGSFISKASLDNLESLIPNGVNFEDNIDLLGVAFNAAVVNKFNKNGDGIDSKTAIEYTKNFVHKPTNIEHDKDKIVGHIASAGWSEYGTSRIMTAKELEGYTKPFNIALGALVYKSANSTFAEAIEKSVNPREGMYHSISTSWEVGFSDFVLAVGSEYLEESRIISDPEEMEEMVGCLRSFGGCGKTDKGESVKMLITGKIYPLGIGYTTNPAADVKGIFMKPDNENPIVIKDKRDK
;
A
#
# COMPACT_ATOMS: atom_id res chain seq x y z
N CYS A 1 -7.78 7.88 -26.33
CA CYS A 1 -7.30 7.00 -25.23
C CYS A 1 -6.11 7.69 -24.59
N ASP A 2 -6.36 8.49 -23.56
CA ASP A 2 -5.30 9.09 -22.78
C ASP A 2 -4.77 8.06 -21.81
N ILE A 3 -3.50 7.71 -21.99
CA ILE A 3 -2.72 6.92 -21.05
C ILE A 3 -2.42 7.86 -19.89
N GLY A 4 -3.24 7.76 -18.81
CA GLY A 4 -3.06 8.54 -17.61
C GLY A 4 -1.64 8.41 -17.08
N GLY A 5 -0.90 9.53 -17.04
CA GLY A 5 0.44 9.62 -16.53
C GLY A 5 0.48 9.33 -15.03
N GLY A 6 0.68 8.06 -14.66
CA GLY A 6 1.09 7.73 -13.31
C GLY A 6 2.48 8.33 -13.08
N SER A 7 2.63 9.10 -12.02
CA SER A 7 3.94 9.65 -11.65
C SER A 7 4.92 8.49 -11.46
N PHE A 8 5.96 8.45 -12.28
CA PHE A 8 7.05 7.47 -12.13
C PHE A 8 7.76 7.79 -10.82
N ILE A 9 7.51 6.99 -9.78
CA ILE A 9 8.33 7.02 -8.57
C ILE A 9 9.73 6.53 -8.99
N SER A 10 10.74 7.38 -8.84
CA SER A 10 12.11 7.03 -9.16
C SER A 10 12.66 6.02 -8.14
N LYS A 11 13.67 5.23 -8.51
CA LYS A 11 14.38 4.37 -7.56
C LYS A 11 14.86 5.17 -6.35
N ALA A 12 15.42 6.36 -6.55
CA ALA A 12 15.89 7.24 -5.48
C ALA A 12 14.78 7.64 -4.49
N SER A 13 13.52 7.70 -4.93
CA SER A 13 12.39 7.93 -4.02
C SER A 13 12.12 6.72 -3.13
N LEU A 14 12.19 5.49 -3.65
CA LEU A 14 11.96 4.28 -2.86
C LEU A 14 13.09 4.03 -1.87
N ASP A 15 14.34 4.42 -2.17
CA ASP A 15 15.48 4.30 -1.26
C ASP A 15 15.25 5.06 0.06
N ASN A 16 14.41 6.10 0.07
CA ASN A 16 14.01 6.81 1.29
C ASN A 16 13.20 5.95 2.28
N LEU A 17 12.67 4.80 1.86
CA LEU A 17 11.96 3.86 2.72
C LEU A 17 12.88 2.91 3.49
N GLU A 18 14.20 2.95 3.28
CA GLU A 18 15.17 2.03 3.91
C GLU A 18 15.02 1.96 5.43
N SER A 19 14.73 3.07 6.08
CA SER A 19 14.57 3.13 7.54
C SER A 19 13.37 2.34 8.08
N LEU A 20 12.44 1.92 7.21
CA LEU A 20 11.32 1.06 7.56
C LEU A 20 11.68 -0.44 7.50
N ILE A 21 12.79 -0.81 6.89
CA ILE A 21 13.28 -2.20 6.96
C ILE A 21 13.62 -2.52 8.41
N PRO A 22 13.16 -3.68 8.93
CA PRO A 22 13.40 -4.06 10.31
C PRO A 22 14.89 -4.12 10.64
N ASN A 23 15.37 -3.20 11.45
CA ASN A 23 16.80 -3.11 11.85
C ASN A 23 17.20 -4.12 12.95
N GLY A 24 16.21 -4.77 13.58
CA GLY A 24 16.43 -5.83 14.57
C GLY A 24 16.72 -7.22 13.96
N VAL A 25 16.70 -7.34 12.62
CA VAL A 25 16.99 -8.59 11.91
C VAL A 25 18.37 -8.49 11.26
N ASN A 26 19.27 -9.42 11.60
CA ASN A 26 20.51 -9.60 10.87
C ASN A 26 20.22 -10.49 9.64
N PHE A 27 20.17 -9.90 8.45
CA PHE A 27 19.87 -10.62 7.20
C PHE A 27 21.03 -11.52 6.73
N GLU A 28 22.26 -11.31 7.21
CA GLU A 28 23.40 -12.20 6.93
C GLU A 28 23.25 -13.55 7.66
N ASP A 29 22.64 -13.52 8.86
CA ASP A 29 22.38 -14.74 9.64
C ASP A 29 21.00 -15.35 9.28
N ASN A 30 20.09 -14.57 8.73
CA ASN A 30 18.72 -14.97 8.37
C ASN A 30 18.53 -14.92 6.85
N ILE A 31 19.29 -15.73 6.13
CA ILE A 31 19.33 -15.78 4.66
C ILE A 31 18.01 -16.18 3.99
N ASP A 32 17.09 -16.74 4.75
CA ASP A 32 15.73 -17.12 4.34
C ASP A 32 14.72 -15.97 4.43
N LEU A 33 15.16 -14.78 4.88
CA LEU A 33 14.33 -13.58 4.98
C LEU A 33 14.76 -12.51 3.96
N LEU A 34 13.77 -11.81 3.39
CA LEU A 34 13.98 -10.56 2.68
C LEU A 34 13.36 -9.41 3.48
N GLY A 35 14.13 -8.36 3.72
CA GLY A 35 13.63 -7.10 4.24
C GLY A 35 13.16 -6.20 3.10
N VAL A 36 11.89 -5.81 3.12
CA VAL A 36 11.29 -4.96 2.09
C VAL A 36 10.57 -3.78 2.72
N ALA A 37 10.49 -2.66 2.01
CA ALA A 37 9.70 -1.50 2.39
C ALA A 37 8.93 -0.96 1.17
N PHE A 38 7.73 -0.43 1.41
CA PHE A 38 6.84 0.02 0.34
C PHE A 38 5.80 1.02 0.84
N ASN A 39 5.24 1.79 -0.09
CA ASN A 39 4.04 2.58 0.17
C ASN A 39 2.81 1.68 -0.05
N ALA A 40 1.91 1.61 0.91
CA ALA A 40 0.77 0.69 0.91
C ALA A 40 -0.54 1.35 0.47
N ALA A 41 -0.73 2.62 0.81
CA ALA A 41 -1.93 3.40 0.48
C ALA A 41 -1.61 4.88 0.40
N VAL A 42 -2.40 5.64 -0.33
CA VAL A 42 -2.35 7.11 -0.33
C VAL A 42 -3.48 7.65 0.54
N VAL A 43 -3.13 8.52 1.48
CA VAL A 43 -4.03 9.24 2.38
C VAL A 43 -4.43 10.56 1.74
N ASN A 44 -5.61 11.09 2.03
CA ASN A 44 -6.18 12.32 1.45
C ASN A 44 -6.36 12.28 -0.09
N LYS A 45 -6.26 11.09 -0.68
CA LYS A 45 -6.51 10.85 -2.10
C LYS A 45 -7.25 9.51 -2.27
N PHE A 46 -8.29 9.50 -3.08
CA PHE A 46 -9.05 8.29 -3.36
C PHE A 46 -8.34 7.41 -4.38
N ASN A 47 -8.37 6.11 -4.15
CA ASN A 47 -7.80 5.11 -5.04
C ASN A 47 -8.70 4.84 -6.26
N LYS A 48 -8.27 3.94 -7.16
CA LYS A 48 -9.03 3.58 -8.37
C LYS A 48 -10.39 2.92 -8.08
N ASN A 49 -10.54 2.30 -6.90
CA ASN A 49 -11.80 1.71 -6.47
C ASN A 49 -12.77 2.76 -5.92
N GLY A 50 -12.28 3.96 -5.63
CA GLY A 50 -13.04 5.04 -5.02
C GLY A 50 -12.97 5.05 -3.50
N ASP A 51 -12.03 4.32 -2.89
CA ASP A 51 -11.85 4.30 -1.43
C ASP A 51 -10.73 5.25 -1.00
N GLY A 52 -10.90 5.89 0.14
CA GLY A 52 -9.89 6.78 0.72
C GLY A 52 -10.02 6.88 2.24
N ILE A 53 -8.98 7.43 2.87
CA ILE A 53 -8.97 7.78 4.29
C ILE A 53 -8.38 9.18 4.48
N ASP A 54 -8.75 9.82 5.57
CA ASP A 54 -8.19 11.11 5.98
C ASP A 54 -6.93 10.97 6.84
N SER A 55 -6.25 12.10 7.07
CA SER A 55 -5.03 12.15 7.88
C SER A 55 -5.25 11.67 9.30
N LYS A 56 -6.35 12.06 9.94
CA LYS A 56 -6.65 11.69 11.34
C LYS A 56 -6.76 10.17 11.47
N THR A 57 -7.53 9.57 10.61
CA THR A 57 -7.74 8.12 10.56
C THR A 57 -6.43 7.38 10.26
N ALA A 58 -5.64 7.86 9.28
CA ALA A 58 -4.36 7.25 8.96
C ALA A 58 -3.37 7.31 10.13
N ILE A 59 -3.25 8.45 10.82
CA ILE A 59 -2.33 8.59 11.97
C ILE A 59 -2.72 7.65 13.10
N GLU A 60 -4.01 7.52 13.37
CA GLU A 60 -4.52 6.66 14.45
C GLU A 60 -4.26 5.17 14.19
N TYR A 61 -4.48 4.69 12.96
CA TYR A 61 -4.52 3.25 12.68
C TYR A 61 -3.31 2.67 11.96
N THR A 62 -2.41 3.48 11.39
CA THR A 62 -1.24 2.97 10.64
C THR A 62 -0.41 1.96 11.44
N LYS A 63 -0.20 2.18 12.74
CA LYS A 63 0.59 1.27 13.58
C LYS A 63 -0.05 -0.13 13.73
N ASN A 64 -1.35 -0.25 13.52
CA ASN A 64 -2.07 -1.52 13.62
C ASN A 64 -1.81 -2.46 12.43
N PHE A 65 -1.09 -2.00 11.39
CA PHE A 65 -0.57 -2.88 10.34
C PHE A 65 0.56 -3.78 10.82
N VAL A 66 1.32 -3.38 11.86
CA VAL A 66 2.41 -4.20 12.40
C VAL A 66 1.88 -5.55 12.87
N HIS A 67 2.60 -6.63 12.55
CA HIS A 67 2.25 -8.03 12.78
C HIS A 67 1.10 -8.59 11.90
N LYS A 68 0.60 -7.82 10.93
CA LYS A 68 -0.35 -8.37 9.95
C LYS A 68 0.37 -9.12 8.83
N PRO A 69 -0.29 -10.14 8.25
CA PRO A 69 0.30 -10.94 7.18
C PRO A 69 0.50 -10.13 5.90
N THR A 70 1.44 -10.57 5.10
CA THR A 70 1.53 -10.21 3.69
C THR A 70 1.26 -11.44 2.83
N ASN A 71 0.48 -11.27 1.76
CA ASN A 71 0.07 -12.35 0.87
C ASN A 71 0.29 -11.99 -0.61
N ILE A 72 0.00 -12.91 -1.52
CA ILE A 72 0.04 -12.68 -2.96
C ILE A 72 -1.38 -12.50 -3.48
N GLU A 73 -1.65 -11.37 -4.17
CA GLU A 73 -2.92 -11.07 -4.84
C GLU A 73 -4.16 -11.21 -3.93
N HIS A 74 -4.04 -10.81 -2.65
CA HIS A 74 -5.09 -10.92 -1.64
C HIS A 74 -5.56 -12.35 -1.33
N ASP A 75 -4.78 -13.35 -1.73
CA ASP A 75 -5.05 -14.76 -1.44
C ASP A 75 -4.54 -15.11 -0.04
N LYS A 76 -5.46 -15.36 0.87
CA LYS A 76 -5.17 -15.67 2.28
C LYS A 76 -4.47 -17.01 2.50
N ASP A 77 -4.51 -17.88 1.49
CA ASP A 77 -3.80 -19.16 1.51
C ASP A 77 -2.34 -19.02 1.03
N LYS A 78 -1.97 -17.84 0.49
CA LYS A 78 -0.63 -17.53 -0.02
C LYS A 78 0.07 -16.48 0.83
N ILE A 79 0.16 -16.72 2.13
CA ILE A 79 0.92 -15.87 3.03
C ILE A 79 2.41 -16.08 2.79
N VAL A 80 3.13 -14.98 2.55
CA VAL A 80 4.57 -14.99 2.21
C VAL A 80 5.42 -14.18 3.20
N GLY A 81 4.82 -13.57 4.20
CA GLY A 81 5.55 -12.77 5.17
C GLY A 81 4.65 -12.04 6.15
N HIS A 82 5.20 -11.05 6.84
CA HIS A 82 4.45 -10.18 7.74
C HIS A 82 5.03 -8.77 7.78
N ILE A 83 4.20 -7.82 8.22
CA ILE A 83 4.56 -6.42 8.40
C ILE A 83 5.27 -6.28 9.75
N ALA A 84 6.46 -5.71 9.75
CA ALA A 84 7.31 -5.54 10.91
C ALA A 84 7.43 -4.08 11.38
N SER A 85 7.21 -3.11 10.50
CA SER A 85 7.25 -1.69 10.82
C SER A 85 6.19 -0.91 10.06
N ALA A 86 5.80 0.24 10.59
CA ALA A 86 4.80 1.11 9.97
C ALA A 86 5.12 2.58 10.26
N GLY A 87 4.87 3.43 9.28
CA GLY A 87 5.09 4.85 9.32
C GLY A 87 4.38 5.56 8.18
N TRP A 88 4.84 6.74 7.87
CA TRP A 88 4.28 7.58 6.81
C TRP A 88 5.39 8.13 5.94
N SER A 89 5.08 8.34 4.67
CA SER A 89 6.00 8.98 3.74
C SER A 89 5.31 10.05 2.90
N GLU A 90 6.08 11.00 2.44
CA GLU A 90 5.64 12.07 1.56
C GLU A 90 5.26 11.50 0.18
N TYR A 91 4.11 11.92 -0.34
CA TYR A 91 3.64 11.50 -1.65
C TYR A 91 4.60 11.99 -2.76
N GLY A 92 4.98 11.09 -3.64
CA GLY A 92 5.88 11.36 -4.77
C GLY A 92 7.38 11.24 -4.45
N THR A 93 7.82 11.50 -3.22
CA THR A 93 9.24 11.42 -2.82
C THR A 93 9.57 10.24 -1.91
N SER A 94 8.57 9.67 -1.25
CA SER A 94 8.71 8.64 -0.22
C SER A 94 9.59 9.02 0.98
N ARG A 95 9.92 10.30 1.16
CA ARG A 95 10.60 10.80 2.36
C ARG A 95 9.78 10.46 3.61
N ILE A 96 10.41 9.86 4.59
CA ILE A 96 9.73 9.52 5.86
C ILE A 96 9.24 10.78 6.55
N MET A 97 8.00 10.75 7.00
CA MET A 97 7.32 11.83 7.72
C MET A 97 7.07 11.44 9.17
N THR A 98 7.11 12.42 10.04
CA THR A 98 6.79 12.29 11.47
C THR A 98 5.31 12.60 11.73
N ALA A 99 4.77 12.11 12.84
CA ALA A 99 3.41 12.43 13.26
C ALA A 99 3.20 13.97 13.43
N LYS A 100 4.25 14.68 13.88
CA LYS A 100 4.20 16.14 14.03
C LYS A 100 4.06 16.88 12.70
N GLU A 101 4.73 16.40 11.63
CA GLU A 101 4.59 16.98 10.29
C GLU A 101 3.19 16.75 9.70
N LEU A 102 2.49 15.72 10.18
CA LEU A 102 1.15 15.37 9.72
C LEU A 102 0.02 16.04 10.47
N GLU A 103 0.31 16.78 11.55
CA GLU A 103 -0.69 17.56 12.28
C GLU A 103 -1.30 18.65 11.37
N GLY A 104 -2.59 18.51 11.05
CA GLY A 104 -3.29 19.41 10.12
C GLY A 104 -2.89 19.29 8.66
N TYR A 105 -2.15 18.22 8.27
CA TYR A 105 -1.72 18.01 6.90
C TYR A 105 -2.88 17.52 6.04
N THR A 106 -3.21 18.26 4.98
CA THR A 106 -4.34 17.97 4.09
C THR A 106 -3.93 17.43 2.72
N LYS A 107 -2.65 17.60 2.36
CA LYS A 107 -2.14 17.10 1.08
C LYS A 107 -1.99 15.57 1.09
N PRO A 108 -1.93 14.92 -0.08
CA PRO A 108 -1.65 13.50 -0.16
C PRO A 108 -0.32 13.11 0.51
N PHE A 109 -0.32 12.00 1.25
CA PHE A 109 0.86 11.31 1.76
C PHE A 109 0.60 9.82 1.79
N ASN A 110 1.62 8.99 2.06
CA ASN A 110 1.46 7.55 2.04
C ASN A 110 1.48 6.95 3.44
N ILE A 111 0.71 5.88 3.63
CA ILE A 111 1.04 4.85 4.63
C ILE A 111 2.21 4.07 4.05
N ALA A 112 3.33 4.03 4.78
CA ALA A 112 4.54 3.34 4.40
C ALA A 112 4.85 2.22 5.41
N LEU A 113 5.17 1.03 4.91
CA LEU A 113 5.34 -0.17 5.71
C LEU A 113 6.67 -0.85 5.40
N GLY A 114 7.25 -1.46 6.42
CA GLY A 114 8.35 -2.41 6.27
C GLY A 114 7.87 -3.82 6.61
N ALA A 115 8.34 -4.80 5.85
CA ALA A 115 7.92 -6.19 6.01
C ALA A 115 9.08 -7.16 5.86
N LEU A 116 8.88 -8.36 6.39
CA LEU A 116 9.75 -9.51 6.18
C LEU A 116 9.03 -10.49 5.25
N VAL A 117 9.70 -10.90 4.18
CA VAL A 117 9.23 -11.92 3.25
C VAL A 117 10.03 -13.22 3.49
N TYR A 118 9.32 -14.34 3.56
CA TYR A 118 9.90 -15.67 3.82
C TYR A 118 10.28 -16.35 2.51
N LYS A 119 11.58 -16.40 2.17
CA LYS A 119 12.08 -17.12 0.98
C LYS A 119 11.72 -18.62 1.05
N SER A 120 11.72 -19.18 2.25
CA SER A 120 11.37 -20.59 2.47
C SER A 120 9.89 -20.91 2.23
N ALA A 121 8.99 -19.94 2.37
CA ALA A 121 7.56 -20.15 2.10
C ALA A 121 7.25 -20.16 0.60
N ASN A 122 7.90 -19.27 -0.17
CA ASN A 122 7.72 -19.17 -1.62
C ASN A 122 8.97 -18.56 -2.29
N SER A 123 9.91 -19.40 -2.68
CA SER A 123 11.18 -18.97 -3.30
C SER A 123 10.95 -18.27 -4.65
N THR A 124 10.01 -18.74 -5.45
CA THR A 124 9.68 -18.13 -6.76
C THR A 124 9.17 -16.69 -6.58
N PHE A 125 8.35 -16.45 -5.55
CA PHE A 125 7.88 -15.10 -5.26
C PHE A 125 8.99 -14.21 -4.73
N ALA A 126 9.88 -14.74 -3.88
CA ALA A 126 11.04 -14.02 -3.38
C ALA A 126 11.96 -13.57 -4.52
N GLU A 127 12.26 -14.47 -5.48
CA GLU A 127 13.00 -14.13 -6.71
C GLU A 127 12.28 -13.08 -7.57
N ALA A 128 10.94 -13.12 -7.63
CA ALA A 128 10.18 -12.10 -8.35
C ALA A 128 10.30 -10.72 -7.70
N ILE A 129 10.34 -10.63 -6.36
CA ILE A 129 10.62 -9.38 -5.64
C ILE A 129 12.04 -8.89 -5.98
N GLU A 130 13.05 -9.75 -5.89
CA GLU A 130 14.45 -9.40 -6.21
C GLU A 130 14.59 -8.84 -7.63
N LYS A 131 13.90 -9.43 -8.61
CA LYS A 131 13.84 -8.91 -9.99
C LYS A 131 13.07 -7.59 -10.09
N SER A 132 11.99 -7.44 -9.32
CA SER A 132 11.16 -6.23 -9.31
C SER A 132 11.89 -4.99 -8.78
N VAL A 133 12.89 -5.15 -7.94
CA VAL A 133 13.70 -4.03 -7.40
C VAL A 133 14.96 -3.74 -8.24
N ASN A 134 15.31 -4.59 -9.18
CA ASN A 134 16.49 -4.42 -10.02
C ASN A 134 16.16 -3.62 -11.29
N PRO A 135 16.75 -2.40 -11.47
CA PRO A 135 16.47 -1.58 -12.66
C PRO A 135 16.91 -2.19 -14.00
N ARG A 136 17.72 -3.25 -13.97
CA ARG A 136 18.20 -3.95 -15.17
C ARG A 136 17.27 -5.05 -15.64
N GLU A 137 16.28 -5.41 -14.81
CA GLU A 137 15.32 -6.48 -15.09
C GLU A 137 14.06 -5.93 -15.76
N GLY A 138 13.48 -6.72 -16.67
CA GLY A 138 12.21 -6.37 -17.34
C GLY A 138 11.02 -6.30 -16.38
N MET A 139 11.15 -6.83 -15.17
CA MET A 139 10.15 -6.78 -14.10
C MET A 139 10.32 -5.58 -13.17
N TYR A 140 11.20 -4.65 -13.47
CA TYR A 140 11.43 -3.48 -12.61
C TYR A 140 10.13 -2.73 -12.29
N HIS A 141 9.85 -2.52 -11.00
CA HIS A 141 8.62 -1.92 -10.48
C HIS A 141 7.31 -2.66 -10.87
N SER A 142 7.38 -3.92 -11.28
CA SER A 142 6.19 -4.68 -11.63
C SER A 142 5.38 -5.13 -10.41
N ILE A 143 6.03 -5.33 -9.26
CA ILE A 143 5.35 -5.69 -8.01
C ILE A 143 5.16 -4.42 -7.17
N SER A 144 3.95 -4.26 -6.70
CA SER A 144 3.50 -3.20 -5.81
C SER A 144 2.67 -3.81 -4.69
N THR A 145 2.02 -2.98 -3.89
CA THR A 145 1.21 -3.45 -2.78
C THR A 145 -0.18 -2.86 -2.81
N SER A 146 -1.12 -3.56 -2.20
CA SER A 146 -2.48 -3.10 -1.96
C SER A 146 -2.87 -3.48 -0.54
N TRP A 147 -3.48 -2.54 0.17
CA TRP A 147 -3.88 -2.76 1.55
C TRP A 147 -5.16 -3.59 1.68
N GLU A 148 -5.27 -4.28 2.81
CA GLU A 148 -6.48 -4.98 3.23
C GLU A 148 -6.94 -4.40 4.56
N VAL A 149 -8.14 -3.84 4.58
CA VAL A 149 -8.71 -3.20 5.77
C VAL A 149 -10.18 -3.55 5.93
N GLY A 150 -10.59 -3.80 7.18
CA GLY A 150 -11.97 -3.73 7.61
C GLY A 150 -12.22 -2.37 8.25
N PHE A 151 -13.44 -1.89 8.23
CA PHE A 151 -13.83 -0.62 8.85
C PHE A 151 -15.24 -0.68 9.41
N SER A 152 -15.55 0.19 10.38
CA SER A 152 -16.86 0.20 11.02
C SER A 152 -17.83 1.18 10.39
N ASP A 153 -17.34 2.18 9.65
CA ASP A 153 -18.18 3.26 9.13
C ASP A 153 -17.53 3.95 7.92
N PHE A 154 -18.31 4.70 7.18
CA PHE A 154 -17.86 5.52 6.07
C PHE A 154 -18.82 6.70 5.82
N VAL A 155 -18.35 7.70 5.11
CA VAL A 155 -19.16 8.76 4.53
C VAL A 155 -18.87 8.87 3.04
N LEU A 156 -19.73 9.59 2.30
CA LEU A 156 -19.52 9.77 0.87
C LEU A 156 -18.66 11.02 0.61
N ALA A 157 -17.88 10.96 -0.46
CA ALA A 157 -17.15 12.09 -1.02
C ALA A 157 -17.50 12.24 -2.50
N VAL A 158 -17.88 13.45 -2.91
CA VAL A 158 -18.33 13.72 -4.28
C VAL A 158 -17.40 14.74 -4.94
N GLY A 159 -17.00 14.47 -6.17
CA GLY A 159 -16.19 15.37 -6.99
C GLY A 159 -14.76 14.90 -7.21
N SER A 160 -13.76 15.59 -6.67
CA SER A 160 -12.33 15.38 -6.92
C SER A 160 -11.80 14.02 -6.43
N GLU A 161 -10.65 13.61 -6.97
CA GLU A 161 -9.85 12.50 -6.41
C GLU A 161 -9.09 12.92 -5.14
N TYR A 162 -8.98 14.21 -4.85
CA TYR A 162 -8.36 14.76 -3.65
C TYR A 162 -9.42 15.08 -2.59
N LEU A 163 -9.15 14.66 -1.35
CA LEU A 163 -10.10 14.80 -0.26
C LEU A 163 -10.46 16.26 0.01
N GLU A 164 -9.47 17.16 0.03
CA GLU A 164 -9.67 18.59 0.31
C GLU A 164 -10.53 19.33 -0.72
N GLU A 165 -10.64 18.76 -1.95
CA GLU A 165 -11.44 19.32 -3.03
C GLU A 165 -12.80 18.62 -3.18
N SER A 166 -13.11 17.64 -2.35
CA SER A 166 -14.33 16.84 -2.42
C SER A 166 -15.39 17.37 -1.46
N ARG A 167 -16.65 17.33 -1.88
CA ARG A 167 -17.79 17.56 -1.01
C ARG A 167 -18.06 16.30 -0.19
N ILE A 168 -17.99 16.42 1.14
CA ILE A 168 -18.28 15.31 2.05
C ILE A 168 -19.78 15.31 2.38
N ILE A 169 -20.38 14.13 2.28
CA ILE A 169 -21.79 13.89 2.58
C ILE A 169 -21.83 12.91 3.75
N SER A 170 -22.31 13.40 4.88
CA SER A 170 -22.50 12.62 6.12
C SER A 170 -23.95 12.60 6.61
N ASP A 171 -24.84 13.33 5.92
CA ASP A 171 -26.27 13.30 6.22
C ASP A 171 -26.84 11.93 5.78
N PRO A 172 -27.54 11.19 6.66
CA PRO A 172 -28.00 9.84 6.37
C PRO A 172 -28.98 9.76 5.19
N GLU A 173 -29.86 10.74 5.03
CA GLU A 173 -30.86 10.75 3.94
C GLU A 173 -30.15 10.97 2.60
N GLU A 174 -29.24 11.95 2.52
CA GLU A 174 -28.45 12.20 1.31
C GLU A 174 -27.51 11.02 0.98
N MET A 175 -26.95 10.35 2.00
CA MET A 175 -26.14 9.15 1.80
C MET A 175 -26.96 8.00 1.20
N GLU A 176 -28.17 7.75 1.71
CA GLU A 176 -29.05 6.67 1.22
C GLU A 176 -29.37 6.83 -0.26
N GLU A 177 -29.59 8.05 -0.73
CA GLU A 177 -29.84 8.34 -2.13
C GLU A 177 -28.64 8.04 -3.05
N MET A 178 -27.41 8.13 -2.54
CA MET A 178 -26.20 8.10 -3.35
C MET A 178 -25.32 6.86 -3.12
N VAL A 179 -25.50 6.11 -2.04
CA VAL A 179 -24.66 4.94 -1.69
C VAL A 179 -24.64 3.89 -2.80
N GLY A 180 -25.76 3.71 -3.51
CA GLY A 180 -25.85 2.80 -4.66
C GLY A 180 -24.94 3.17 -5.84
N CYS A 181 -24.43 4.41 -5.89
CA CYS A 181 -23.45 4.84 -6.90
C CYS A 181 -22.05 4.30 -6.64
N LEU A 182 -21.72 3.92 -5.40
CA LEU A 182 -20.40 3.41 -5.04
C LEU A 182 -20.06 2.10 -5.76
N ARG A 183 -18.82 1.96 -6.21
CA ARG A 183 -18.34 0.71 -6.85
C ARG A 183 -18.44 -0.50 -5.94
N SER A 184 -18.14 -0.33 -4.65
CA SER A 184 -18.26 -1.37 -3.62
C SER A 184 -19.70 -1.84 -3.37
N PHE A 185 -20.70 -1.06 -3.80
CA PHE A 185 -22.12 -1.42 -3.75
C PHE A 185 -22.71 -1.74 -5.14
N GLY A 186 -21.85 -2.00 -6.14
CA GLY A 186 -22.26 -2.40 -7.48
C GLY A 186 -22.53 -1.23 -8.45
N GLY A 187 -22.32 0.01 -7.99
CA GLY A 187 -22.44 1.20 -8.84
C GLY A 187 -21.23 1.44 -9.75
N CYS A 188 -21.32 2.43 -10.61
CA CYS A 188 -20.25 2.82 -11.53
C CYS A 188 -19.27 3.86 -10.94
N GLY A 189 -19.46 4.31 -9.69
CA GLY A 189 -18.71 5.37 -9.04
C GLY A 189 -19.10 6.78 -9.48
N LYS A 190 -20.30 6.94 -10.08
CA LYS A 190 -20.80 8.24 -10.56
C LYS A 190 -22.31 8.37 -10.35
N THR A 191 -22.76 9.61 -10.15
CA THR A 191 -24.17 9.97 -10.20
C THR A 191 -24.68 9.99 -11.65
N ASP A 192 -25.99 10.09 -11.83
CA ASP A 192 -26.63 10.29 -13.15
C ASP A 192 -26.14 11.59 -13.83
N LYS A 193 -25.70 12.57 -13.06
CA LYS A 193 -25.11 13.83 -13.55
C LYS A 193 -23.63 13.71 -13.91
N GLY A 194 -23.03 12.52 -13.73
CA GLY A 194 -21.62 12.25 -14.04
C GLY A 194 -20.62 12.65 -12.94
N GLU A 195 -21.09 13.14 -11.78
CA GLU A 195 -20.23 13.46 -10.66
C GLU A 195 -19.66 12.19 -10.04
N SER A 196 -18.35 12.18 -9.73
CA SER A 196 -17.69 11.03 -9.11
C SER A 196 -18.11 10.87 -7.65
N VAL A 197 -18.57 9.67 -7.28
CA VAL A 197 -18.93 9.31 -5.90
C VAL A 197 -17.93 8.30 -5.36
N LYS A 198 -17.41 8.58 -4.17
CA LYS A 198 -16.33 7.84 -3.53
C LYS A 198 -16.66 7.60 -2.06
N MET A 199 -16.00 6.63 -1.47
CA MET A 199 -16.14 6.25 -0.07
C MET A 199 -14.97 6.80 0.75
N LEU A 200 -15.24 7.67 1.69
CA LEU A 200 -14.30 8.08 2.72
C LEU A 200 -14.51 7.17 3.93
N ILE A 201 -13.55 6.29 4.17
CA ILE A 201 -13.59 5.36 5.28
C ILE A 201 -13.36 6.11 6.58
N THR A 202 -14.24 5.88 7.56
CA THR A 202 -14.24 6.51 8.87
C THR A 202 -14.46 5.49 9.99
N GLY A 203 -14.58 5.95 11.22
CA GLY A 203 -14.77 5.10 12.39
C GLY A 203 -13.53 4.29 12.74
N LYS A 204 -13.71 3.06 13.21
CA LYS A 204 -12.60 2.17 13.53
C LYS A 204 -12.12 1.45 12.28
N ILE A 205 -10.80 1.45 12.09
CA ILE A 205 -10.16 0.70 11.00
C ILE A 205 -9.41 -0.49 11.58
N TYR A 206 -9.56 -1.61 10.91
CA TYR A 206 -8.93 -2.89 11.25
C TYR A 206 -8.01 -3.30 10.09
N PRO A 207 -6.72 -2.96 10.11
CA PRO A 207 -5.76 -3.49 9.16
C PRO A 207 -5.75 -5.02 9.22
N LEU A 208 -5.90 -5.66 8.07
CA LEU A 208 -5.96 -7.12 7.95
C LEU A 208 -4.70 -7.69 7.33
N GLY A 209 -4.05 -6.94 6.45
CA GLY A 209 -2.84 -7.35 5.76
C GLY A 209 -2.50 -6.47 4.57
N ILE A 210 -1.57 -6.97 3.79
CA ILE A 210 -1.12 -6.39 2.51
C ILE A 210 -1.08 -7.51 1.47
N GLY A 211 -1.68 -7.27 0.32
CA GLY A 211 -1.49 -8.08 -0.88
C GLY A 211 -0.38 -7.51 -1.76
N TYR A 212 0.62 -8.31 -2.10
CA TYR A 212 1.52 -7.99 -3.21
C TYR A 212 0.80 -8.21 -4.52
N THR A 213 0.83 -7.23 -5.41
CA THR A 213 0.06 -7.25 -6.66
C THR A 213 0.79 -6.54 -7.78
N THR A 214 0.48 -6.92 -9.02
CA THR A 214 0.95 -6.22 -10.22
C THR A 214 0.01 -5.06 -10.62
N ASN A 215 -1.18 -4.95 -10.01
CA ASN A 215 -2.17 -3.94 -10.32
C ASN A 215 -2.74 -3.26 -9.06
N PRO A 216 -1.97 -2.41 -8.36
CA PRO A 216 -2.42 -1.76 -7.14
C PRO A 216 -3.60 -0.80 -7.41
N ALA A 217 -4.55 -0.76 -6.48
CA ALA A 217 -5.66 0.20 -6.52
C ALA A 217 -5.20 1.63 -6.21
N ALA A 218 -4.29 1.78 -5.24
CA ALA A 218 -3.70 3.08 -4.89
C ALA A 218 -2.59 3.47 -5.88
N ASP A 219 -2.28 4.77 -5.94
CA ASP A 219 -1.18 5.31 -6.73
C ASP A 219 0.16 5.10 -6.00
N VAL A 220 0.48 3.82 -5.78
CA VAL A 220 1.72 3.34 -5.17
C VAL A 220 2.38 2.34 -6.10
N LYS A 221 3.68 2.47 -6.33
CA LYS A 221 4.42 1.59 -7.24
C LYS A 221 5.78 1.22 -6.68
N GLY A 222 6.11 -0.05 -6.86
CA GLY A 222 7.42 -0.58 -6.53
C GLY A 222 7.59 -0.92 -5.05
N ILE A 223 8.66 -1.63 -4.82
CA ILE A 223 9.11 -2.08 -3.51
C ILE A 223 10.56 -1.67 -3.37
N PHE A 224 10.98 -1.20 -2.21
CA PHE A 224 12.38 -1.10 -1.82
C PHE A 224 12.81 -2.40 -1.16
N MET A 225 14.00 -2.86 -1.49
CA MET A 225 14.68 -3.95 -0.83
C MET A 225 16.13 -3.51 -0.56
N LYS A 226 16.63 -3.78 0.63
CA LYS A 226 18.05 -3.52 0.92
C LYS A 226 18.89 -4.43 0.01
N PRO A 227 19.84 -3.86 -0.74
CA PRO A 227 20.74 -4.67 -1.56
C PRO A 227 21.45 -5.71 -0.68
N ASP A 228 21.42 -6.97 -1.10
CA ASP A 228 22.29 -7.99 -0.48
C ASP A 228 23.74 -7.56 -0.67
N ASN A 229 24.55 -7.62 0.39
CA ASN A 229 25.99 -7.53 0.26
C ASN A 229 26.46 -8.68 -0.64
N GLU A 230 26.97 -8.37 -1.79
CA GLU A 230 27.54 -9.06 -2.96
C GLU A 230 27.84 -10.59 -2.91
N ASN A 231 27.16 -11.39 -2.11
CA ASN A 231 27.32 -12.86 -2.15
C ASN A 231 25.97 -13.56 -2.35
N PRO A 232 25.66 -14.06 -3.55
CA PRO A 232 24.48 -14.88 -3.74
C PRO A 232 24.68 -16.23 -3.03
N ILE A 233 24.07 -16.39 -1.87
CA ILE A 233 24.01 -17.68 -1.18
C ILE A 233 22.98 -18.53 -1.92
N VAL A 234 23.46 -19.53 -2.65
CA VAL A 234 22.60 -20.52 -3.31
C VAL A 234 22.10 -21.52 -2.26
N ILE A 235 20.87 -21.37 -1.81
CA ILE A 235 20.19 -22.38 -0.99
C ILE A 235 19.84 -23.56 -1.90
N LYS A 236 20.61 -24.66 -1.81
CA LYS A 236 20.23 -25.92 -2.46
C LYS A 236 19.27 -26.67 -1.55
N ASP A 237 18.02 -26.80 -1.95
CA ASP A 237 17.09 -27.72 -1.29
C ASP A 237 17.56 -29.17 -1.52
N LYS A 238 17.74 -29.91 -0.42
CA LYS A 238 18.15 -31.34 -0.49
C LYS A 238 17.04 -32.24 -1.07
N ARG A 239 15.87 -31.69 -1.36
CA ARG A 239 14.72 -32.42 -1.95
C ARG A 239 14.75 -32.49 -3.47
N ASP A 240 15.63 -31.73 -4.13
CA ASP A 240 15.84 -31.78 -5.59
C ASP A 240 16.84 -32.88 -5.94
N LYS A 241 16.47 -34.15 -5.65
CA LYS A 241 17.19 -35.36 -6.12
C LYS A 241 16.22 -36.27 -6.86
#